data_21d7a1e231f42cd5a06b236a4f5af859
#
_entry.id   21d7a1e231f42cd5a06b236a4f5af859
#
_cell.length_a   1.000
_cell.length_b   1.000
_cell.length_c   1.000
_cell.angle_alpha   90.00
_cell.angle_beta   90.00
_cell.angle_gamma   90.00
#
_symmetry.space_group_name_H-M   'P 1'
#
loop_
_entity.id
_entity.type
_entity.pdbx_description
1 polymer ?
#
loop_
_entity_poly.entity_id
_entity_poly.type
_entity_poly.pdbx_seq_one_letter_code
_entity_poly.pdbx_strand_id
1 'polypeptide(L)' 'MAQAFVMTTTEPWVEDRGDLWVVLADTPALALETARANGCNVDGVVGTLSEETVERLGVQPGRAVHL' A
#
# COMPACT_ATOMS: atom_id res chain seq x y z
N MET A 1 6.54 5.87 -14.32
CA MET A 1 7.19 6.16 -13.05
C MET A 1 6.37 5.57 -11.91
N ALA A 2 7.04 4.89 -11.01
CA ALA A 2 6.36 4.27 -9.87
C ALA A 2 5.88 5.31 -8.87
N GLN A 3 4.69 5.12 -8.35
CA GLN A 3 4.12 5.94 -7.28
C GLN A 3 3.86 5.06 -6.07
N ALA A 4 3.87 5.67 -4.90
CA ALA A 4 3.52 4.97 -3.68
C ALA A 4 2.01 5.06 -3.45
N PHE A 5 1.33 3.94 -3.58
CA PHE A 5 -0.11 3.86 -3.37
C PHE A 5 -0.40 3.38 -1.95
N VAL A 6 -1.29 4.09 -1.28
CA VAL A 6 -1.76 3.73 0.06
C VAL A 6 -3.04 2.93 -0.06
N MET A 7 -3.07 1.78 0.58
CA MET A 7 -4.21 0.86 0.53
C MET A 7 -4.67 0.49 1.92
N THR A 8 -5.95 0.17 2.04
CA THR A 8 -6.53 -0.26 3.31
C THR A 8 -6.90 -1.74 3.27
N THR A 9 -6.86 -2.37 4.42
CA THR A 9 -7.33 -3.75 4.56
C THR A 9 -8.81 -3.76 4.90
N THR A 10 -9.52 -4.81 4.42
CA THR A 10 -10.94 -5.01 4.70
C THR A 10 -11.14 -6.11 5.72
N GLU A 11 -10.69 -5.93 6.91
CA GLU A 11 -11.04 -6.88 7.96
C GLU A 11 -12.06 -6.22 8.87
N PRO A 12 -13.35 -6.58 8.76
CA PRO A 12 -14.41 -5.89 9.49
C PRO A 12 -14.38 -6.08 11.01
N TRP A 13 -13.56 -7.00 11.48
CA TRP A 13 -13.38 -7.22 12.92
C TRP A 13 -12.20 -6.42 13.49
N VAL A 14 -11.43 -5.74 12.67
CA VAL A 14 -10.40 -4.84 13.14
C VAL A 14 -11.04 -3.48 13.32
N GLU A 15 -11.69 -3.29 14.47
CA GLU A 15 -12.26 -2.01 14.82
C GLU A 15 -11.17 -0.96 14.94
N ASP A 16 -11.40 0.20 14.37
CA ASP A 16 -10.62 1.43 14.55
C ASP A 16 -9.22 1.46 13.95
N ARG A 17 -8.74 0.39 13.38
CA ARG A 17 -7.42 0.42 12.74
C ARG A 17 -7.52 -0.11 11.34
N GLY A 18 -7.88 0.75 10.43
CA GLY A 18 -7.59 0.45 9.06
C GLY A 18 -6.10 0.26 8.95
N ASP A 19 -5.63 -0.97 8.79
CA ASP A 19 -4.23 -1.18 8.48
C ASP A 19 -3.94 -0.57 7.12
N LEU A 20 -3.01 0.37 7.12
CA LEU A 20 -2.61 1.06 5.90
C LEU A 20 -1.32 0.42 5.39
N TRP A 21 -1.32 0.10 4.12
CA TRP A 21 -0.16 -0.46 3.44
C TRP A 21 0.26 0.44 2.29
N VAL A 22 1.56 0.50 2.04
CA VAL A 22 2.11 1.30 0.95
C VAL A 22 2.87 0.40 0.00
N VAL A 23 2.58 0.53 -1.29
CA VAL A 23 3.27 -0.22 -2.34
C VAL A 23 3.66 0.73 -3.47
N LEU A 24 4.90 0.58 -3.94
CA LEU A 24 5.37 1.30 -5.13
C LEU A 24 4.96 0.51 -6.37
N ALA A 25 4.22 1.15 -7.26
CA ALA A 25 3.80 0.56 -8.53
C ALA A 25 3.51 1.63 -9.56
N ASP A 26 3.44 1.26 -10.82
CA ASP A 26 3.13 2.19 -11.91
C ASP A 26 1.64 2.53 -11.99
N THR A 27 0.79 1.61 -11.56
CA THR A 27 -0.66 1.80 -11.58
C THR A 27 -1.28 1.30 -10.29
N PRO A 28 -2.49 1.79 -9.92
CA PRO A 28 -3.18 1.28 -8.74
C PRO A 28 -3.48 -0.21 -8.81
N ALA A 29 -3.78 -0.72 -10.01
CA ALA A 29 -4.05 -2.14 -10.19
C ALA A 29 -2.82 -3.00 -9.86
N LEU A 30 -1.65 -2.57 -10.31
CA LEU A 30 -0.38 -3.26 -10.01
C LEU A 30 -0.06 -3.18 -8.51
N ALA A 31 -0.39 -2.05 -7.88
CA ALA A 31 -0.18 -1.90 -6.44
C ALA A 31 -1.03 -2.91 -5.66
N LEU A 32 -2.28 -3.09 -6.04
CA LEU A 32 -3.16 -4.06 -5.41
C LEU A 32 -2.65 -5.49 -5.61
N GLU A 33 -2.21 -5.82 -6.83
CA GLU A 33 -1.65 -7.15 -7.11
C GLU A 33 -0.40 -7.41 -6.27
N THR A 34 0.49 -6.42 -6.17
CA THR A 34 1.72 -6.54 -5.38
C THR A 34 1.40 -6.73 -3.90
N ALA A 35 0.46 -5.96 -3.37
CA ALA A 35 0.05 -6.10 -1.98
C ALA A 35 -0.51 -7.50 -1.70
N ARG A 36 -1.37 -8.01 -2.58
CA ARG A 36 -1.93 -9.35 -2.44
C ARG A 36 -0.87 -10.43 -2.54
N ALA A 37 0.10 -10.25 -3.43
CA ALA A 37 1.23 -11.18 -3.56
C ALA A 37 2.10 -11.21 -2.30
N ASN A 38 2.10 -10.14 -1.52
CA ASN A 38 2.79 -10.07 -0.24
C ASN A 38 1.93 -10.55 0.94
N GLY A 39 0.75 -11.08 0.66
CA GLY A 39 -0.14 -11.61 1.68
C GLY A 39 -1.04 -10.59 2.34
N CYS A 40 -1.15 -9.39 1.77
CA CYS A 40 -1.99 -8.33 2.33
C CYS A 40 -3.40 -8.40 1.75
N ASN A 41 -4.40 -8.46 2.61
CA ASN A 41 -5.80 -8.43 2.20
C ASN A 41 -6.26 -6.98 2.06
N VAL A 42 -5.90 -6.36 0.96
CA VAL A 42 -6.25 -4.97 0.70
C VAL A 42 -7.52 -4.87 -0.13
N ASP A 43 -8.33 -3.88 0.19
CA ASP A 43 -9.61 -3.65 -0.46
C ASP A 43 -9.50 -2.67 -1.63
N GLY A 44 -8.74 -1.61 -1.45
CA GLY A 44 -8.59 -0.62 -2.50
C GLY A 44 -7.55 0.43 -2.15
N VAL A 45 -7.21 1.21 -3.16
CA VAL A 45 -6.28 2.32 -3.01
C VAL A 45 -7.04 3.53 -2.49
N VAL A 46 -6.55 4.12 -1.41
CA VAL A 46 -7.18 5.29 -0.77
C VAL A 46 -6.41 6.58 -1.00
N GLY A 47 -5.18 6.49 -1.49
CA GLY A 47 -4.38 7.68 -1.75
C GLY A 47 -2.98 7.35 -2.24
N THR A 48 -2.16 8.38 -2.32
CA THR A 48 -0.76 8.27 -2.72
C THR A 48 0.12 9.04 -1.74
N LEU A 49 1.40 8.70 -1.70
CA LEU A 49 2.38 9.39 -0.89
C LEU A 49 3.35 10.18 -1.76
N SER A 50 3.89 11.26 -1.19
CA SER A 50 4.92 12.05 -1.87
C SER A 50 6.24 11.28 -1.91
N GLU A 51 7.11 11.66 -2.85
CA GLU A 51 8.44 11.05 -2.97
C GLU A 51 9.27 11.20 -1.68
N GLU A 52 9.15 12.33 -1.00
CA GLU A 52 9.84 12.55 0.27
C GLU A 52 9.41 11.54 1.32
N THR A 53 8.11 11.28 1.42
CA THR A 53 7.58 10.32 2.36
C THR A 53 8.04 8.91 2.02
N VAL A 54 8.05 8.57 0.73
CA VAL A 54 8.52 7.27 0.24
C VAL A 54 9.98 7.05 0.64
N GLU A 55 10.84 8.05 0.45
CA GLU A 55 12.24 7.94 0.83
C GLU A 55 12.40 7.76 2.35
N ARG A 56 11.60 8.51 3.11
CA ARG A 56 11.64 8.44 4.57
C ARG A 56 11.21 7.07 5.10
N LEU A 57 10.22 6.46 4.45
CA LEU A 57 9.73 5.14 4.85
C LEU A 57 10.59 4.00 4.32
N GLY A 58 11.41 4.25 3.31
CA GLY A 58 12.23 3.22 2.69
C GLY A 58 11.43 2.21 1.88
N VAL A 59 10.35 2.66 1.24
CA VAL A 59 9.51 1.78 0.43
C VAL A 59 10.26 1.33 -0.82
N GLN A 60 10.25 0.03 -1.10
CA GLN A 60 10.92 -0.55 -2.26
C GLN A 60 9.91 -1.18 -3.20
N PRO A 61 10.19 -1.17 -4.54
CA PRO A 61 9.32 -1.83 -5.50
C PRO A 61 9.14 -3.31 -5.18
N GLY A 62 7.93 -3.82 -5.36
CA GLY A 62 7.61 -5.22 -5.13
C GLY A 62 7.36 -5.59 -3.68
N ARG A 63 7.44 -4.64 -2.76
CA ARG A 63 7.21 -4.88 -1.34
C ARG A 63 6.11 -4.00 -0.79
N ALA A 64 5.29 -4.57 0.09
CA ALA A 64 4.28 -3.84 0.84
C ALA A 64 4.86 -3.42 2.19
N VAL A 65 4.66 -2.15 2.55
CA VAL A 65 5.14 -1.60 3.83
C VAL A 65 3.93 -1.21 4.66
N HIS A 66 3.88 -1.70 5.88
CA HIS A 66 2.82 -1.39 6.83
C HIS A 66 3.08 -0.05 7.50
N LEU A 67 2.08 0.80 7.49
CA LEU A 67 2.17 2.11 8.14
C LEU A 67 1.83 2.05 9.62
#